data_71beea4ac67558b44bd39e34a16567ad
#
_entry.id   71beea4ac67558b44bd39e34a16567ad
#
_cell.length_a   1.000
_cell.length_b   1.000
_cell.length_c   1.000
_cell.angle_alpha   90.00
_cell.angle_beta   90.00
_cell.angle_gamma   90.00
#
_symmetry.space_group_name_H-M   'P 1'
#
loop_
_entity.id
_entity.type
_entity.pdbx_description
1 polymer ?
#
loop_
_entity_poly.entity_id
_entity_poly.type
_entity_poly.pdbx_seq_one_letter_code
_entity_poly.pdbx_strand_id
1 'polypeptide(L)'
;MFVDRVVSGMRPTGSLHLGHYHGVLKNWVRLQHEFQCLFFVADWHALTTHYATPEVIEQNVWDMLIDWLAAGVDPSQATLFIQSRVPEHAELHLLLSMITPLGWLERVPSYKDQQEKLADKDLATYGFLGYPLLQSADILIY
;
A
#
# COMPACT_ATOMS: atom_id res chain seq x y z
N MET A 1 3.08 27.57 -6.76
CA MET A 1 3.07 27.26 -5.32
C MET A 1 2.94 25.75 -5.25
N PHE A 2 3.88 25.04 -4.60
CA PHE A 2 3.75 23.60 -4.41
C PHE A 2 2.65 23.35 -3.39
N VAL A 3 1.70 22.50 -3.72
CA VAL A 3 0.66 22.06 -2.78
C VAL A 3 1.22 20.85 -2.05
N ASP A 4 1.20 20.89 -0.73
CA ASP A 4 1.62 19.75 0.09
C ASP A 4 0.68 18.57 -0.15
N ARG A 5 1.27 17.40 -0.43
CA ARG A 5 0.55 16.17 -0.74
C ARG A 5 0.72 15.14 0.37
N VAL A 6 -0.34 14.39 0.60
CA VAL A 6 -0.31 13.22 1.48
C VAL A 6 -0.62 12.00 0.63
N VAL A 7 0.32 11.07 0.56
CA VAL A 7 0.14 9.77 -0.08
C VAL A 7 0.08 8.70 1.01
N SER A 8 -0.93 7.86 0.99
CA SER A 8 -1.06 6.76 1.93
C SER A 8 -1.81 5.59 1.31
N GLY A 9 -1.34 4.37 1.56
CA GLY A 9 -1.95 3.15 1.04
C GLY A 9 -2.29 2.16 2.13
N MET A 10 -3.29 1.31 1.86
CA MET A 10 -3.68 0.21 2.74
C MET A 10 -3.79 -1.08 1.94
N ARG A 11 -3.24 -2.19 2.48
CA ARG A 11 -3.27 -3.49 1.82
C ARG A 11 -4.62 -4.18 2.02
N PRO A 12 -5.30 -4.67 0.97
CA PRO A 12 -6.58 -5.36 1.07
C PRO A 12 -6.38 -6.84 1.48
N THR A 13 -5.90 -7.06 2.71
CA THR A 13 -5.57 -8.39 3.24
C THR A 13 -6.63 -8.98 4.16
N GLY A 14 -7.81 -8.39 4.23
CA GLY A 14 -8.96 -8.83 5.02
C GLY A 14 -9.82 -7.66 5.47
N SER A 15 -10.86 -7.97 6.25
CA SER A 15 -11.78 -6.97 6.79
C SER A 15 -11.08 -5.97 7.69
N LEU A 16 -11.50 -4.71 7.63
CA LEU A 16 -10.98 -3.67 8.50
C LEU A 16 -11.49 -3.88 9.95
N HIS A 17 -10.74 -3.37 10.89
CA HIS A 17 -11.08 -3.42 12.31
C HIS A 17 -10.76 -2.08 13.00
N LEU A 18 -11.13 -1.94 14.26
CA LEU A 18 -10.94 -0.70 15.03
C LEU A 18 -9.50 -0.17 15.03
N GLY A 19 -8.50 -1.06 14.91
CA GLY A 19 -7.10 -0.65 14.77
C GLY A 19 -6.83 0.12 13.49
N HIS A 20 -7.43 -0.27 12.36
CA HIS A 20 -7.35 0.48 11.10
C HIS A 20 -8.08 1.82 11.20
N TYR A 21 -9.25 1.85 11.84
CA TYR A 21 -9.99 3.08 12.04
C TYR A 21 -9.20 4.10 12.85
N HIS A 22 -8.73 3.73 14.04
CA HIS A 22 -8.01 4.64 14.92
C HIS A 22 -6.59 4.95 14.44
N GLY A 23 -5.91 3.98 13.83
CA GLY A 23 -4.52 4.13 13.37
C GLY A 23 -4.38 4.87 12.05
N VAL A 24 -5.38 4.79 11.17
CA VAL A 24 -5.29 5.31 9.80
C VAL A 24 -6.49 6.17 9.42
N LEU A 25 -7.72 5.60 9.35
CA LEU A 25 -8.87 6.26 8.72
C LEU A 25 -9.26 7.57 9.41
N LYS A 26 -9.27 7.60 10.73
CA LYS A 26 -9.53 8.83 11.49
C LYS A 26 -8.58 9.97 11.13
N ASN A 27 -7.32 9.65 10.85
CA ASN A 27 -6.33 10.64 10.40
C ASN A 27 -6.56 11.05 8.95
N TRP A 28 -6.89 10.10 8.06
CA TRP A 28 -7.21 10.40 6.66
C TRP A 28 -8.40 11.35 6.52
N VAL A 29 -9.48 11.08 7.28
CA VAL A 29 -10.67 11.96 7.32
C VAL A 29 -10.31 13.39 7.75
N ARG A 30 -9.35 13.56 8.64
CA ARG A 30 -8.87 14.89 9.01
C ARG A 30 -8.00 15.52 7.92
N LEU A 31 -7.03 14.77 7.41
CA LEU A 31 -6.03 15.27 6.45
C LEU A 31 -6.64 15.69 5.11
N GLN A 32 -7.73 15.04 4.66
CA GLN A 32 -8.39 15.38 3.39
C GLN A 32 -8.90 16.83 3.32
N HIS A 33 -9.10 17.49 4.46
CA HIS A 33 -9.52 18.89 4.53
C HIS A 33 -8.34 19.87 4.61
N GLU A 34 -7.12 19.39 4.83
CA GLU A 34 -5.92 20.19 5.02
C GLU A 34 -4.95 20.09 3.84
N PHE A 35 -4.91 18.95 3.16
CA PHE A 35 -3.92 18.60 2.15
C PHE A 35 -4.54 18.01 0.89
N GLN A 36 -3.77 18.01 -0.21
CA GLN A 36 -4.11 17.20 -1.37
C GLN A 36 -3.82 15.74 -1.05
N CYS A 37 -4.86 14.96 -0.74
CA CYS A 37 -4.72 13.57 -0.34
C CYS A 37 -4.92 12.60 -1.50
N LEU A 38 -4.02 11.59 -1.56
CA LEU A 38 -4.04 10.47 -2.49
C LEU A 38 -4.02 9.19 -1.66
N PHE A 39 -5.18 8.55 -1.54
CA PHE A 39 -5.34 7.32 -0.78
C PHE A 39 -5.54 6.14 -1.71
N PHE A 40 -4.76 5.08 -1.56
CA PHE A 40 -4.84 3.96 -2.49
C PHE A 40 -4.93 2.60 -1.83
N VAL A 41 -5.63 1.70 -2.51
CA VAL A 41 -5.64 0.29 -2.17
C VAL A 41 -4.38 -0.35 -2.75
N ALA A 42 -3.51 -0.83 -1.88
CA ALA A 42 -2.21 -1.39 -2.22
C ALA A 42 -2.32 -2.89 -2.55
N ASP A 43 -3.00 -3.19 -3.66
CA ASP A 43 -3.29 -4.55 -4.09
C ASP A 43 -2.03 -5.32 -4.54
N TRP A 44 -1.09 -4.69 -5.23
CA TRP A 44 0.19 -5.31 -5.56
C TRP A 44 1.02 -5.61 -4.31
N HIS A 45 1.01 -4.74 -3.31
CA HIS A 45 1.64 -5.05 -2.02
C HIS A 45 0.98 -6.24 -1.32
N ALA A 46 -0.34 -6.39 -1.42
CA ALA A 46 -1.03 -7.55 -0.88
C ALA A 46 -0.59 -8.84 -1.57
N LEU A 47 -0.40 -8.82 -2.89
CA LEU A 47 0.08 -9.97 -3.66
C LEU A 47 1.43 -10.50 -3.18
N THR A 48 2.31 -9.68 -2.64
CA THR A 48 3.63 -10.13 -2.16
C THR A 48 3.54 -11.20 -1.06
N THR A 49 2.42 -11.26 -0.34
CA THR A 49 2.17 -12.23 0.75
C THR A 49 0.94 -13.10 0.52
N HIS A 50 0.12 -12.81 -0.50
CA HIS A 50 -1.13 -13.51 -0.83
C HIS A 50 -1.14 -13.99 -2.30
N TYR A 51 0.03 -14.26 -2.86
CA TYR A 51 0.18 -14.68 -4.26
C TYR A 51 -0.50 -16.04 -4.56
N ALA A 52 -0.71 -16.89 -3.55
CA ALA A 52 -1.38 -18.17 -3.69
C ALA A 52 -2.92 -18.08 -3.76
N THR A 53 -3.50 -16.95 -3.34
CA THR A 53 -4.95 -16.72 -3.26
C THR A 53 -5.32 -15.32 -3.75
N PRO A 54 -5.01 -14.96 -5.00
CA PRO A 54 -5.21 -13.59 -5.51
C PRO A 54 -6.69 -13.18 -5.60
N GLU A 55 -7.60 -14.12 -5.74
CA GLU A 55 -9.06 -13.88 -5.79
C GLU A 55 -9.61 -13.25 -4.51
N VAL A 56 -8.99 -13.53 -3.37
CA VAL A 56 -9.37 -12.93 -2.07
C VAL A 56 -9.08 -11.43 -2.06
N ILE A 57 -8.04 -11.01 -2.78
CA ILE A 57 -7.65 -9.60 -2.84
C ILE A 57 -8.73 -8.76 -3.52
N GLU A 58 -9.28 -9.22 -4.64
CA GLU A 58 -10.29 -8.48 -5.39
C GLU A 58 -11.53 -8.19 -4.54
N GLN A 59 -12.03 -9.18 -3.80
CA GLN A 59 -13.16 -8.97 -2.90
C GLN A 59 -12.81 -7.97 -1.79
N ASN A 60 -11.63 -8.12 -1.17
CA ASN A 60 -11.18 -7.24 -0.10
C ASN A 60 -10.96 -5.78 -0.57
N VAL A 61 -10.64 -5.55 -1.85
CA VAL A 61 -10.55 -4.20 -2.42
C VAL A 61 -11.88 -3.47 -2.29
N TRP A 62 -12.98 -4.10 -2.69
CA TRP A 62 -14.30 -3.49 -2.63
C TRP A 62 -14.78 -3.28 -1.20
N ASP A 63 -14.63 -4.28 -0.34
CA ASP A 63 -14.99 -4.20 1.08
C ASP A 63 -14.23 -3.05 1.76
N MET A 64 -12.94 -2.92 1.49
CA MET A 64 -12.09 -1.86 2.03
C MET A 64 -12.53 -0.46 1.57
N LEU A 65 -12.86 -0.28 0.27
CA LEU A 65 -13.35 1.00 -0.25
C LEU A 65 -14.69 1.38 0.38
N ILE A 66 -15.59 0.42 0.59
CA ILE A 66 -16.87 0.65 1.27
C ILE A 66 -16.61 1.13 2.71
N ASP A 67 -15.69 0.47 3.42
CA ASP A 67 -15.33 0.84 4.79
C ASP A 67 -14.70 2.24 4.89
N TRP A 68 -13.86 2.62 3.90
CA TRP A 68 -13.28 3.98 3.86
C TRP A 68 -14.36 5.05 3.72
N LEU A 69 -15.29 4.84 2.77
CA LEU A 69 -16.40 5.77 2.56
C LEU A 69 -17.30 5.85 3.79
N ALA A 70 -17.62 4.70 4.41
CA ALA A 70 -18.41 4.63 5.63
C ALA A 70 -17.74 5.31 6.82
N ALA A 71 -16.40 5.28 6.88
CA ALA A 71 -15.61 5.97 7.91
C ALA A 71 -15.52 7.49 7.71
N GLY A 72 -15.95 8.02 6.56
CA GLY A 72 -15.97 9.45 6.26
C GLY A 72 -14.86 9.94 5.31
N VAL A 73 -14.15 9.03 4.63
CA VAL A 73 -13.27 9.44 3.52
C VAL A 73 -14.15 9.89 2.35
N ASP A 74 -13.97 11.13 1.92
CA ASP A 74 -14.81 11.77 0.92
C ASP A 74 -14.08 11.86 -0.44
N PRO A 75 -14.57 11.19 -1.50
CA PRO A 75 -13.95 11.22 -2.82
C PRO A 75 -14.05 12.59 -3.51
N SER A 76 -14.82 13.54 -2.97
CA SER A 76 -14.81 14.92 -3.44
C SER A 76 -13.63 15.74 -2.86
N GLN A 77 -13.03 15.28 -1.77
CA GLN A 77 -11.92 15.93 -1.07
C GLN A 77 -10.59 15.21 -1.29
N ALA A 78 -10.60 13.89 -1.46
CA ALA A 78 -9.42 13.07 -1.65
C ALA A 78 -9.51 12.23 -2.93
N THR A 79 -8.37 12.00 -3.58
CA THR A 79 -8.29 11.06 -4.69
C THR A 79 -8.15 9.65 -4.15
N LEU A 80 -9.10 8.78 -4.52
CA LEU A 80 -9.08 7.36 -4.17
C LEU A 80 -8.77 6.52 -5.41
N PHE A 81 -7.82 5.60 -5.30
CA PHE A 81 -7.47 4.73 -6.43
C PHE A 81 -6.95 3.36 -6.00
N ILE A 82 -6.85 2.45 -6.94
CA ILE A 82 -6.24 1.13 -6.78
C ILE A 82 -4.85 1.18 -7.41
N GLN A 83 -3.83 0.75 -6.69
CA GLN A 83 -2.42 0.80 -7.10
C GLN A 83 -2.22 0.19 -8.50
N SER A 84 -2.79 -0.98 -8.77
CA SER A 84 -2.66 -1.66 -10.06
C SER A 84 -3.33 -0.94 -11.24
N ARG A 85 -4.14 0.08 -10.99
CA ARG A 85 -4.79 0.90 -12.03
C ARG A 85 -3.92 2.09 -12.46
N VAL A 86 -2.78 2.28 -11.80
CA VAL A 86 -1.76 3.29 -12.13
C VAL A 86 -0.45 2.56 -12.40
N PRO A 87 -0.21 2.07 -13.63
CA PRO A 87 0.93 1.19 -13.96
C PRO A 87 2.28 1.84 -13.72
N GLU A 88 2.36 3.16 -13.66
CA GLU A 88 3.57 3.93 -13.39
C GLU A 88 4.24 3.56 -12.06
N HIS A 89 3.48 3.08 -11.07
CA HIS A 89 4.04 2.52 -9.84
C HIS A 89 4.97 1.33 -10.12
N ALA A 90 4.53 0.41 -11.00
CA ALA A 90 5.35 -0.74 -11.40
C ALA A 90 6.51 -0.33 -12.31
N GLU A 91 6.31 0.63 -13.20
CA GLU A 91 7.37 1.14 -14.08
C GLU A 91 8.49 1.78 -13.26
N LEU A 92 8.16 2.65 -12.31
CA LEU A 92 9.15 3.25 -11.43
C LEU A 92 9.84 2.21 -10.54
N HIS A 93 9.08 1.25 -9.99
CA HIS A 93 9.65 0.12 -9.25
C HIS A 93 10.68 -0.63 -10.10
N LEU A 94 10.37 -0.93 -11.36
CA LEU A 94 11.29 -1.61 -12.28
C LEU A 94 12.57 -0.80 -12.49
N LEU A 95 12.47 0.50 -12.74
CA LEU A 95 13.63 1.38 -12.91
C LEU A 95 14.50 1.44 -11.65
N LEU A 96 13.87 1.59 -10.48
CA LEU A 96 14.59 1.59 -9.20
C LEU A 96 15.26 0.26 -8.92
N SER A 97 14.68 -0.87 -9.35
CA SER A 97 15.25 -2.20 -9.15
C SER A 97 16.59 -2.40 -9.85
N MET A 98 16.84 -1.67 -10.93
CA MET A 98 18.08 -1.76 -11.69
C MET A 98 19.29 -1.09 -11.00
N ILE A 99 19.03 -0.20 -10.05
CA ILE A 99 20.08 0.59 -9.38
C ILE A 99 20.17 0.33 -7.87
N THR A 100 19.21 -0.39 -7.29
CA THR A 100 19.16 -0.61 -5.84
C THR A 100 19.95 -1.84 -5.43
N PRO A 101 20.98 -1.70 -4.55
CA PRO A 101 21.73 -2.85 -4.05
C PRO A 101 20.86 -3.78 -3.20
N LEU A 102 20.94 -5.09 -3.41
CA LEU A 102 20.21 -6.11 -2.64
C LEU A 102 20.36 -5.95 -1.13
N GLY A 103 21.57 -5.70 -0.67
CA GLY A 103 21.85 -5.53 0.76
C GLY A 103 21.13 -4.34 1.42
N TRP A 104 20.56 -3.41 0.64
CA TRP A 104 19.69 -2.38 1.20
C TRP A 104 18.32 -2.97 1.55
N LEU A 105 17.76 -3.77 0.68
CA LEU A 105 16.45 -4.41 0.86
C LEU A 105 16.49 -5.43 2.00
N GLU A 106 17.54 -6.25 2.07
CA GLU A 106 17.73 -7.25 3.13
C GLU A 106 17.86 -6.64 4.54
N ARG A 107 18.25 -5.37 4.64
CA ARG A 107 18.38 -4.66 5.91
C ARG A 107 17.14 -3.92 6.36
N VAL A 108 16.08 -3.85 5.54
CA VAL A 108 14.84 -3.18 5.90
C VAL A 108 14.19 -3.85 7.11
N PRO A 109 13.98 -3.15 8.23
CA PRO A 109 13.45 -3.76 9.45
C PRO A 109 12.10 -4.45 9.24
N SER A 110 11.18 -3.82 8.52
CA SER A 110 9.86 -4.39 8.24
C SER A 110 9.93 -5.67 7.37
N TYR A 111 10.95 -5.81 6.53
CA TYR A 111 11.19 -7.05 5.78
C TYR A 111 11.52 -8.21 6.74
N LYS A 112 12.43 -7.98 7.68
CA LYS A 112 12.81 -8.98 8.69
C LYS A 112 11.65 -9.35 9.61
N ASP A 113 10.94 -8.33 10.12
CA ASP A 113 9.77 -8.54 10.99
C ASP A 113 8.66 -9.35 10.31
N GLN A 114 8.44 -9.15 9.02
CA GLN A 114 7.44 -9.92 8.28
C GLN A 114 7.88 -11.36 8.01
N GLN A 115 9.16 -11.61 7.76
CA GLN A 115 9.70 -12.97 7.64
C GLN A 115 9.47 -13.78 8.92
N GLU A 116 9.66 -13.15 10.08
CA GLU A 116 9.43 -13.81 11.38
C GLU A 116 7.93 -14.05 11.64
N LYS A 117 7.07 -13.05 11.37
CA LYS A 117 5.63 -13.12 11.62
C LYS A 117 4.86 -14.06 10.68
N LEU A 118 5.37 -14.27 9.48
CA LEU A 118 4.74 -15.07 8.42
C LEU A 118 5.61 -16.30 8.09
N ALA A 119 6.22 -16.90 9.10
CA ALA A 119 7.14 -18.04 8.93
C ALA A 119 6.46 -19.30 8.34
N ASP A 120 5.13 -19.35 8.34
CA ASP A 120 4.31 -20.39 7.70
C ASP A 120 4.17 -20.19 6.18
N LYS A 121 4.58 -19.03 5.63
CA LYS A 121 4.55 -18.72 4.20
C LYS A 121 5.94 -18.77 3.61
N ASP A 122 6.05 -19.28 2.38
CA ASP A 122 7.29 -19.15 1.62
C ASP A 122 7.42 -17.73 1.07
N LEU A 123 8.14 -16.89 1.82
CA LEU A 123 8.41 -15.50 1.46
C LEU A 123 9.78 -15.30 0.80
N ALA A 124 10.48 -16.39 0.46
CA ALA A 124 11.75 -16.32 -0.28
C ALA A 124 11.52 -16.01 -1.77
N THR A 125 10.73 -14.99 -2.05
CA THR A 125 10.40 -14.56 -3.41
C THR A 125 11.02 -13.20 -3.73
N TYR A 126 11.32 -12.94 -5.00
CA TYR A 126 11.76 -11.62 -5.47
C TYR A 126 10.73 -10.53 -5.16
N GLY A 127 9.44 -10.82 -5.35
CA GLY A 127 8.36 -9.87 -5.07
C GLY A 127 8.33 -9.44 -3.61
N PHE A 128 8.53 -10.39 -2.67
CA PHE A 128 8.56 -10.05 -1.26
C PHE A 128 9.85 -9.29 -0.85
N LEU A 129 11.01 -9.66 -1.40
CA LEU A 129 12.25 -8.90 -1.18
C LEU A 129 12.13 -7.47 -1.76
N GLY A 130 11.41 -7.32 -2.88
CA GLY A 130 11.26 -6.06 -3.60
C GLY A 130 10.16 -5.12 -3.05
N TYR A 131 9.33 -5.55 -2.09
CA TYR A 131 8.21 -4.70 -1.65
C TYR A 131 8.62 -3.34 -1.07
N PRO A 132 9.76 -3.18 -0.35
CA PRO A 132 10.16 -1.87 0.12
C PRO A 132 10.51 -0.91 -1.03
N LEU A 133 10.97 -1.46 -2.15
CA LEU A 133 11.26 -0.68 -3.34
C LEU A 133 9.99 -0.26 -4.08
N LEU A 134 8.97 -1.13 -4.14
CA LEU A 134 7.64 -0.77 -4.63
C LEU A 134 7.04 0.35 -3.76
N GLN A 135 7.18 0.26 -2.45
CA GLN A 135 6.74 1.31 -1.53
C GLN A 135 7.46 2.64 -1.79
N SER A 136 8.75 2.59 -2.10
CA SER A 136 9.50 3.80 -2.48
C SER A 136 8.97 4.39 -3.78
N ALA A 137 8.62 3.56 -4.76
CA ALA A 137 8.00 4.00 -6.01
C ALA A 137 6.64 4.67 -5.76
N ASP A 138 5.79 4.08 -4.89
CA ASP A 138 4.49 4.62 -4.51
C ASP A 138 4.57 6.04 -3.93
N ILE A 139 5.67 6.35 -3.23
CA ILE A 139 5.89 7.65 -2.61
C ILE A 139 6.50 8.65 -3.60
N LEU A 140 7.48 8.20 -4.38
CA LEU A 140 8.28 9.09 -5.22
C LEU A 140 7.54 9.56 -6.49
N ILE A 141 6.48 8.86 -6.89
CA ILE A 141 5.73 9.17 -8.11
C ILE A 141 4.81 10.38 -7.93
N TYR A 142 4.48 10.77 -6.71
CA TYR A 142 3.62 11.91 -6.34
C TYR A 142 4.39 13.02 -5.65
#